data_75ab66a913c8de36a77e8a9a67d9ae88
#
_entry.id   75ab66a913c8de36a77e8a9a67d9ae88
#
_cell.length_a   1.000
_cell.length_b   1.000
_cell.length_c   1.000
_cell.angle_alpha   90.00
_cell.angle_beta   90.00
_cell.angle_gamma   90.00
#
_symmetry.space_group_name_H-M   'P 1'
#
loop_
_entity.id
_entity.type
_entity.pdbx_description
1 polymer ?
#
loop_
_entity_poly.entity_id
_entity_poly.type
_entity_poly.pdbx_seq_one_letter_code
_entity_poly.pdbx_strand_id
1 'polypeptide(L)'
;SASQILEAAGYEVAKVQIVNDRGIAICKSMLAWQRFGDGATPQSTGQKSDHFVGHYYVKFEEAFKKEYKAWQSSAEGQQALAEWKADEKAVKKAEKELQEKARKAKAKAEHEGKAFDPEDFTLEKHFFGSLYKNTYFNQYSDLGKAAKAMLLKWEAGDEEVMALWKQMNGWVYEGFEATYEQLGVKFDKLYYESNTYLLGKDAIQQGLETGIFYEKEDGSVWIDLTDAKLDHKLVLRSDGTSVYITQDIGTAQERYKDFGVDKMVYVVADEQDYHFQVLFETLRRLGEPY
;
A
#
# COMPACT_ATOMS: atom_id res chain seq x y z
N SER A 1 21.79 -7.08 14.27
CA SER A 1 20.43 -7.48 13.94
C SER A 1 20.35 -9.00 13.66
N ALA A 2 19.16 -9.53 13.28
CA ALA A 2 18.94 -10.96 13.06
C ALA A 2 19.94 -11.58 12.05
N SER A 3 20.22 -10.89 10.94
CA SER A 3 21.18 -11.35 9.94
C SER A 3 22.59 -11.56 10.50
N GLN A 4 23.07 -10.63 11.30
CA GLN A 4 24.40 -10.72 11.93
C GLN A 4 24.49 -11.89 12.93
N ILE A 5 23.40 -12.18 13.64
CA ILE A 5 23.33 -13.34 14.54
C ILE A 5 23.38 -14.65 13.75
N LEU A 6 22.63 -14.72 12.66
CA LEU A 6 22.64 -15.89 11.78
C LEU A 6 24.00 -16.11 11.11
N GLU A 7 24.63 -15.04 10.61
CA GLU A 7 26.00 -15.08 10.07
C GLU A 7 27.01 -15.57 11.12
N ALA A 8 26.90 -15.04 12.35
CA ALA A 8 27.76 -15.48 13.46
C ALA A 8 27.52 -16.95 13.88
N ALA A 9 26.33 -17.47 13.64
CA ALA A 9 25.98 -18.88 13.85
C ALA A 9 26.40 -19.79 12.67
N GLY A 10 27.04 -19.26 11.63
CA GLY A 10 27.60 -20.00 10.51
C GLY A 10 26.63 -20.19 9.33
N TYR A 11 25.51 -19.46 9.30
CA TYR A 11 24.62 -19.46 8.12
C TYR A 11 25.14 -18.51 7.05
N GLU A 12 24.96 -18.88 5.79
CA GLU A 12 25.09 -17.97 4.67
C GLU A 12 23.80 -17.14 4.57
N VAL A 13 23.91 -15.82 4.62
CA VAL A 13 22.76 -14.93 4.71
C VAL A 13 22.75 -13.90 3.59
N ALA A 14 21.79 -14.01 2.68
CA ALA A 14 21.50 -12.97 1.70
C ALA A 14 20.55 -11.94 2.30
N LYS A 15 21.01 -10.68 2.40
CA LYS A 15 20.23 -9.54 2.91
C LYS A 15 19.61 -8.80 1.74
N VAL A 16 18.29 -8.82 1.67
CA VAL A 16 17.57 -8.20 0.56
C VAL A 16 16.53 -7.21 1.07
N GLN A 17 16.19 -6.23 0.25
CA GLN A 17 15.18 -5.21 0.53
C GLN A 17 14.29 -5.07 -0.70
N ILE A 18 12.99 -4.83 -0.49
CA ILE A 18 12.07 -4.36 -1.53
C ILE A 18 11.84 -2.86 -1.35
N VAL A 19 11.93 -2.12 -2.45
CA VAL A 19 11.73 -0.67 -2.50
C VAL A 19 10.43 -0.38 -3.22
N ASN A 20 9.49 0.26 -2.53
CA ASN A 20 8.22 0.69 -3.10
C ASN A 20 8.43 2.00 -3.86
N ASP A 21 8.73 1.90 -5.14
CA ASP A 21 9.08 3.00 -6.03
C ASP A 21 8.00 3.31 -7.09
N ARG A 22 6.84 2.66 -7.02
CA ARG A 22 5.71 2.87 -7.93
C ARG A 22 4.37 3.00 -7.18
N GLY A 23 3.34 3.31 -7.96
CA GLY A 23 1.97 3.33 -7.48
C GLY A 23 1.45 4.73 -7.17
N ILE A 24 0.19 4.77 -6.72
CA ILE A 24 -0.54 6.03 -6.54
C ILE A 24 0.10 6.97 -5.51
N ALA A 25 0.77 6.42 -4.49
CA ALA A 25 1.45 7.23 -3.48
C ALA A 25 2.63 8.01 -4.06
N ILE A 26 3.40 7.36 -4.95
CA ILE A 26 4.51 8.00 -5.67
C ILE A 26 3.97 9.09 -6.61
N CYS A 27 2.90 8.80 -7.36
CA CYS A 27 2.25 9.77 -8.23
C CYS A 27 1.71 10.99 -7.47
N LYS A 28 1.24 10.83 -6.24
CA LYS A 28 0.84 11.94 -5.37
C LYS A 28 2.00 12.89 -5.09
N SER A 29 3.16 12.36 -4.71
CA SER A 29 4.37 13.17 -4.47
C SER A 29 4.84 13.87 -5.75
N MET A 30 4.85 13.17 -6.87
CA MET A 30 5.23 13.71 -8.19
C MET A 30 4.30 14.86 -8.59
N LEU A 31 2.99 14.64 -8.52
CA LEU A 31 1.99 15.66 -8.85
C LEU A 31 2.10 16.91 -7.95
N ALA A 32 2.32 16.70 -6.66
CA ALA A 32 2.50 17.83 -5.73
C ALA A 32 3.77 18.62 -6.01
N TRP A 33 4.87 17.93 -6.36
CA TRP A 33 6.10 18.63 -6.77
C TRP A 33 5.90 19.44 -8.06
N GLN A 34 5.24 18.88 -9.07
CA GLN A 34 4.91 19.62 -10.30
C GLN A 34 4.06 20.86 -10.03
N ARG A 35 3.08 20.77 -9.11
CA ARG A 35 2.13 21.86 -8.86
C ARG A 35 2.65 22.92 -7.89
N PHE A 36 3.51 22.55 -6.95
CA PHE A 36 3.88 23.38 -5.80
C PHE A 36 5.38 23.51 -5.60
N GLY A 37 6.18 22.91 -6.46
CA GLY A 37 7.63 22.82 -6.27
C GLY A 37 8.42 23.95 -6.92
N ASP A 38 7.86 24.65 -7.91
CA ASP A 38 8.53 25.73 -8.65
C ASP A 38 9.96 25.40 -9.06
N GLY A 39 10.21 24.13 -9.44
CA GLY A 39 11.53 23.64 -9.84
C GLY A 39 12.52 23.45 -8.69
N ALA A 40 12.06 23.50 -7.42
CA ALA A 40 12.91 23.22 -6.26
C ALA A 40 13.49 21.80 -6.31
N THR A 41 14.73 21.66 -5.81
CA THR A 41 15.43 20.37 -5.69
C THR A 41 15.94 20.18 -4.26
N PRO A 42 16.32 18.96 -3.85
CA PRO A 42 16.99 18.76 -2.57
C PRO A 42 18.19 19.68 -2.37
N GLN A 43 18.98 19.87 -3.42
CA GLN A 43 20.18 20.72 -3.39
C GLN A 43 19.82 22.21 -3.19
N SER A 44 18.78 22.71 -3.91
CA SER A 44 18.37 24.11 -3.78
C SER A 44 17.75 24.46 -2.43
N THR A 45 17.19 23.43 -1.73
CA THR A 45 16.54 23.61 -0.42
C THR A 45 17.41 23.20 0.76
N GLY A 46 18.53 22.52 0.51
CA GLY A 46 19.38 21.95 1.56
C GLY A 46 18.73 20.82 2.36
N GLN A 47 17.63 20.27 1.88
CA GLN A 47 16.93 19.15 2.54
C GLN A 47 17.56 17.82 2.14
N LYS A 48 17.54 16.84 3.05
CA LYS A 48 17.84 15.46 2.73
C LYS A 48 16.88 14.98 1.64
N SER A 49 17.38 14.31 0.60
CA SER A 49 16.67 14.09 -0.66
C SER A 49 15.38 13.26 -0.53
N ASP A 50 15.37 12.22 0.30
CA ASP A 50 14.16 11.43 0.59
C ASP A 50 13.13 12.23 1.43
N HIS A 51 13.58 13.04 2.39
CA HIS A 51 12.72 13.95 3.16
C HIS A 51 12.10 15.03 2.26
N PHE A 52 12.86 15.52 1.29
CA PHE A 52 12.36 16.47 0.29
C PHE A 52 11.17 15.87 -0.49
N VAL A 53 11.31 14.65 -1.01
CA VAL A 53 10.21 13.98 -1.72
C VAL A 53 9.04 13.69 -0.78
N GLY A 54 9.30 13.23 0.44
CA GLY A 54 8.30 12.99 1.47
C GLY A 54 7.49 14.26 1.82
N HIS A 55 8.13 15.43 1.82
CA HIS A 55 7.46 16.70 2.01
C HIS A 55 6.36 16.96 0.97
N TYR A 56 6.58 16.59 -0.29
CA TYR A 56 5.55 16.74 -1.34
C TYR A 56 4.41 15.73 -1.19
N TYR A 57 4.66 14.55 -0.64
CA TYR A 57 3.56 13.66 -0.25
C TYR A 57 2.65 14.32 0.79
N VAL A 58 3.23 14.94 1.83
CA VAL A 58 2.48 15.67 2.85
C VAL A 58 1.72 16.85 2.24
N LYS A 59 2.36 17.63 1.36
CA LYS A 59 1.70 18.72 0.62
C LYS A 59 0.49 18.26 -0.20
N PHE A 60 0.61 17.08 -0.84
CA PHE A 60 -0.52 16.50 -1.55
C PHE A 60 -1.69 16.21 -0.59
N GLU A 61 -1.40 15.55 0.52
CA GLU A 61 -2.44 15.18 1.50
C GLU A 61 -3.09 16.42 2.15
N GLU A 62 -2.33 17.48 2.39
CA GLU A 62 -2.87 18.75 2.88
C GLU A 62 -3.80 19.40 1.85
N ALA A 63 -3.37 19.46 0.59
CA ALA A 63 -4.18 20.00 -0.50
C ALA A 63 -5.46 19.17 -0.72
N PHE A 64 -5.33 17.86 -0.72
CA PHE A 64 -6.46 16.94 -0.82
C PHE A 64 -7.43 17.06 0.37
N LYS A 65 -6.91 17.18 1.59
CA LYS A 65 -7.72 17.38 2.78
C LYS A 65 -8.52 18.70 2.70
N LYS A 66 -7.90 19.76 2.18
CA LYS A 66 -8.58 21.04 1.97
C LYS A 66 -9.68 20.95 0.91
N GLU A 67 -9.39 20.33 -0.22
CA GLU A 67 -10.33 20.06 -1.30
C GLU A 67 -11.52 19.22 -0.79
N TYR A 68 -11.24 18.13 -0.09
CA TYR A 68 -12.25 17.24 0.45
C TYR A 68 -13.13 17.91 1.50
N LYS A 69 -12.54 18.72 2.37
CA LYS A 69 -13.30 19.49 3.37
C LYS A 69 -14.26 20.50 2.72
N ALA A 70 -13.83 21.17 1.66
CA ALA A 70 -14.69 22.05 0.89
C ALA A 70 -15.86 21.29 0.24
N TRP A 71 -15.58 20.13 -0.35
CA TRP A 71 -16.62 19.28 -0.94
C TRP A 71 -17.61 18.73 0.10
N GLN A 72 -17.16 18.35 1.29
CA GLN A 72 -18.06 17.89 2.37
C GLN A 72 -19.13 18.94 2.70
N SER A 73 -18.80 20.22 2.61
CA SER A 73 -19.72 21.33 2.86
C SER A 73 -20.52 21.76 1.62
N SER A 74 -20.26 21.19 0.46
CA SER A 74 -20.98 21.51 -0.78
C SER A 74 -22.36 20.84 -0.83
N ALA A 75 -23.21 21.29 -1.74
CA ALA A 75 -24.51 20.66 -1.99
C ALA A 75 -24.37 19.17 -2.38
N GLU A 76 -23.37 18.85 -3.18
CA GLU A 76 -23.08 17.47 -3.62
C GLU A 76 -22.64 16.58 -2.46
N GLY A 77 -21.75 17.08 -1.61
CA GLY A 77 -21.29 16.34 -0.43
C GLY A 77 -22.38 16.07 0.58
N GLN A 78 -23.25 17.07 0.80
CA GLN A 78 -24.40 16.95 1.69
C GLN A 78 -25.49 16.03 1.10
N GLN A 79 -25.67 16.06 -0.21
CA GLN A 79 -26.56 15.12 -0.91
C GLN A 79 -26.06 13.67 -0.76
N ALA A 80 -24.77 13.40 -0.99
CA ALA A 80 -24.19 12.08 -0.80
C ALA A 80 -24.38 11.56 0.64
N LEU A 81 -24.22 12.43 1.65
CA LEU A 81 -24.49 12.08 3.03
C LEU A 81 -25.98 11.77 3.25
N ALA A 82 -26.90 12.54 2.68
CA ALA A 82 -28.32 12.32 2.80
C ALA A 82 -28.78 11.02 2.14
N GLU A 83 -28.27 10.72 0.94
CA GLU A 83 -28.53 9.46 0.23
C GLU A 83 -28.04 8.25 1.05
N TRP A 84 -26.82 8.33 1.61
CA TRP A 84 -26.32 7.27 2.47
C TRP A 84 -27.16 7.11 3.75
N LYS A 85 -27.62 8.21 4.37
CA LYS A 85 -28.48 8.18 5.55
C LYS A 85 -29.87 7.59 5.25
N ALA A 86 -30.31 7.56 4.02
CA ALA A 86 -31.56 6.92 3.62
C ALA A 86 -31.45 5.38 3.56
N ASP A 87 -30.24 4.81 3.52
CA ASP A 87 -30.02 3.37 3.65
C ASP A 87 -30.02 2.96 5.13
N GLU A 88 -31.21 2.62 5.64
CA GLU A 88 -31.36 2.20 7.04
C GLU A 88 -30.45 1.03 7.45
N LYS A 89 -30.13 0.11 6.52
CA LYS A 89 -29.28 -1.05 6.81
C LYS A 89 -27.83 -0.62 6.98
N ALA A 90 -27.32 0.26 6.11
CA ALA A 90 -26.00 0.82 6.21
C ALA A 90 -25.84 1.69 7.49
N VAL A 91 -26.84 2.52 7.79
CA VAL A 91 -26.85 3.35 9.00
C VAL A 91 -26.83 2.50 10.26
N LYS A 92 -27.70 1.49 10.40
CA LYS A 92 -27.71 0.60 11.58
C LYS A 92 -26.39 -0.15 11.77
N LYS A 93 -25.71 -0.52 10.68
CA LYS A 93 -24.38 -1.12 10.74
C LYS A 93 -23.36 -0.12 11.28
N ALA A 94 -23.34 1.09 10.71
CA ALA A 94 -22.43 2.16 11.12
C ALA A 94 -22.63 2.58 12.60
N GLU A 95 -23.86 2.65 13.07
CA GLU A 95 -24.18 2.94 14.48
C GLU A 95 -23.56 1.91 15.43
N LYS A 96 -23.68 0.61 15.12
CA LYS A 96 -23.06 -0.45 15.92
C LYS A 96 -21.52 -0.33 15.94
N GLU A 97 -20.90 -0.08 14.79
CA GLU A 97 -19.46 0.10 14.71
C GLU A 97 -19.00 1.33 15.50
N LEU A 98 -19.74 2.44 15.42
CA LEU A 98 -19.45 3.66 16.16
C LEU A 98 -19.61 3.47 17.68
N GLN A 99 -20.65 2.78 18.12
CA GLN A 99 -20.85 2.47 19.54
C GLN A 99 -19.67 1.64 20.09
N GLU A 100 -19.21 0.64 19.33
CA GLU A 100 -18.07 -0.17 19.75
C GLU A 100 -16.78 0.63 19.78
N LYS A 101 -16.52 1.45 18.76
CA LYS A 101 -15.35 2.33 18.70
C LYS A 101 -15.37 3.35 19.84
N ALA A 102 -16.51 4.00 20.08
CA ALA A 102 -16.67 4.96 21.17
C ALA A 102 -16.44 4.32 22.54
N ARG A 103 -16.94 3.09 22.76
CA ARG A 103 -16.71 2.35 24.00
C ARG A 103 -15.23 2.06 24.22
N LYS A 104 -14.53 1.57 23.18
CA LYS A 104 -13.09 1.29 23.25
C LYS A 104 -12.28 2.58 23.48
N ALA A 105 -12.62 3.66 22.78
CA ALA A 105 -11.95 4.94 22.92
C ALA A 105 -12.16 5.56 24.31
N LYS A 106 -13.37 5.46 24.87
CA LYS A 106 -13.68 5.92 26.23
C LYS A 106 -12.88 5.17 27.28
N ALA A 107 -12.85 3.83 27.21
CA ALA A 107 -12.06 3.01 28.13
C ALA A 107 -10.56 3.31 28.05
N LYS A 108 -10.05 3.55 26.84
CA LYS A 108 -8.65 3.95 26.64
C LYS A 108 -8.36 5.34 27.20
N ALA A 109 -9.24 6.31 26.96
CA ALA A 109 -9.11 7.67 27.50
C ALA A 109 -9.11 7.67 29.03
N GLU A 110 -10.02 6.90 29.66
CA GLU A 110 -10.06 6.71 31.11
C GLU A 110 -8.74 6.11 31.66
N HIS A 111 -8.22 5.10 30.99
CA HIS A 111 -6.92 4.48 31.36
C HIS A 111 -5.72 5.44 31.23
N GLU A 112 -5.74 6.30 30.20
CA GLU A 112 -4.66 7.26 29.92
C GLU A 112 -4.87 8.62 30.61
N GLY A 113 -5.95 8.82 31.36
CA GLY A 113 -6.27 10.11 31.99
C GLY A 113 -6.55 11.24 31.00
N LYS A 114 -7.06 10.91 29.81
CA LYS A 114 -7.39 11.85 28.73
C LYS A 114 -8.89 12.11 28.65
N ALA A 115 -9.26 13.27 28.10
CA ALA A 115 -10.66 13.58 27.82
C ALA A 115 -11.21 12.69 26.68
N PHE A 116 -12.45 12.23 26.81
CA PHE A 116 -13.21 11.56 25.75
C PHE A 116 -14.25 12.54 25.19
N ASP A 117 -14.26 12.70 23.86
CA ASP A 117 -15.27 13.51 23.17
C ASP A 117 -16.22 12.61 22.36
N PRO A 118 -17.50 12.49 22.77
CA PRO A 118 -18.48 11.70 22.04
C PRO A 118 -18.80 12.28 20.64
N GLU A 119 -18.58 13.56 20.42
CA GLU A 119 -18.80 14.19 19.10
C GLU A 119 -17.85 13.69 18.01
N ASP A 120 -16.78 13.02 18.40
CA ASP A 120 -15.89 12.34 17.42
C ASP A 120 -16.51 11.09 16.80
N PHE A 121 -17.60 10.58 17.36
CA PHE A 121 -18.26 9.33 16.94
C PHE A 121 -19.65 9.57 16.33
N THR A 122 -19.79 10.57 15.47
CA THR A 122 -21.04 10.85 14.74
C THR A 122 -21.12 10.11 13.43
N LEU A 123 -22.33 9.85 12.94
CA LEU A 123 -22.59 9.24 11.62
C LEU A 123 -21.94 10.04 10.49
N GLU A 124 -21.99 11.37 10.58
CA GLU A 124 -21.40 12.27 9.57
C GLU A 124 -19.87 12.15 9.55
N LYS A 125 -19.20 12.20 10.71
CA LYS A 125 -17.75 12.00 10.80
C LYS A 125 -17.35 10.60 10.33
N HIS A 126 -18.15 9.58 10.60
CA HIS A 126 -17.91 8.24 10.11
C HIS A 126 -18.04 8.12 8.60
N PHE A 127 -19.11 8.69 8.04
CA PHE A 127 -19.32 8.71 6.59
C PHE A 127 -18.16 9.39 5.87
N PHE A 128 -17.86 10.63 6.19
CA PHE A 128 -16.80 11.38 5.54
C PHE A 128 -15.39 10.87 5.90
N GLY A 129 -15.17 10.43 7.13
CA GLY A 129 -13.84 10.00 7.58
C GLY A 129 -13.44 8.60 7.11
N SER A 130 -14.40 7.66 7.06
CA SER A 130 -14.09 6.24 6.83
C SER A 130 -14.72 5.65 5.58
N LEU A 131 -15.93 6.07 5.20
CA LEU A 131 -16.68 5.40 4.13
C LEU A 131 -16.50 6.07 2.77
N TYR A 132 -16.54 7.39 2.71
CA TYR A 132 -16.65 8.10 1.43
C TYR A 132 -15.33 8.71 0.92
N LYS A 133 -14.31 8.81 1.76
CA LYS A 133 -13.03 9.45 1.38
C LYS A 133 -12.41 8.82 0.12
N ASN A 134 -12.42 7.49 0.02
CA ASN A 134 -11.89 6.80 -1.15
C ASN A 134 -12.77 6.99 -2.38
N THR A 135 -14.07 6.99 -2.23
CA THR A 135 -15.03 7.27 -3.32
C THR A 135 -14.80 8.68 -3.85
N TYR A 136 -14.70 9.67 -2.94
CA TYR A 136 -14.40 11.04 -3.32
C TYR A 136 -13.07 11.14 -4.07
N PHE A 137 -11.99 10.59 -3.53
CA PHE A 137 -10.68 10.58 -4.18
C PHE A 137 -10.74 10.02 -5.61
N ASN A 138 -11.49 8.93 -5.78
CA ASN A 138 -11.54 8.22 -7.06
C ASN A 138 -12.46 8.85 -8.10
N GLN A 139 -13.54 9.49 -7.70
CA GLN A 139 -14.61 9.90 -8.60
C GLN A 139 -14.76 11.43 -8.71
N TYR A 140 -14.47 12.18 -7.67
CA TYR A 140 -14.78 13.61 -7.61
C TYR A 140 -13.54 14.50 -7.51
N SER A 141 -12.54 14.09 -6.74
CA SER A 141 -11.33 14.89 -6.50
C SER A 141 -10.52 15.15 -7.77
N ASP A 142 -10.22 16.41 -8.05
CA ASP A 142 -9.34 16.78 -9.16
C ASP A 142 -7.90 16.34 -8.91
N LEU A 143 -7.44 16.38 -7.65
CA LEU A 143 -6.15 15.84 -7.24
C LEU A 143 -6.11 14.32 -7.41
N GLY A 144 -7.18 13.63 -7.01
CA GLY A 144 -7.29 12.17 -7.14
C GLY A 144 -7.28 11.73 -8.60
N LYS A 145 -8.09 12.37 -9.44
CA LYS A 145 -8.14 12.12 -10.89
C LYS A 145 -6.78 12.37 -11.57
N ALA A 146 -6.12 13.49 -11.23
CA ALA A 146 -4.81 13.81 -11.78
C ALA A 146 -3.73 12.81 -11.37
N ALA A 147 -3.72 12.37 -10.10
CA ALA A 147 -2.78 11.36 -9.63
C ALA A 147 -3.00 9.99 -10.30
N LYS A 148 -4.26 9.60 -10.52
CA LYS A 148 -4.60 8.37 -11.27
C LYS A 148 -4.22 8.47 -12.75
N ALA A 149 -4.47 9.60 -13.38
CA ALA A 149 -4.06 9.83 -14.77
C ALA A 149 -2.53 9.76 -14.92
N MET A 150 -1.79 10.28 -13.94
CA MET A 150 -0.33 10.17 -13.90
C MET A 150 0.13 8.71 -13.76
N LEU A 151 -0.54 7.91 -12.93
CA LEU A 151 -0.24 6.48 -12.80
C LEU A 151 -0.47 5.72 -14.11
N LEU A 152 -1.59 5.98 -14.80
CA LEU A 152 -1.88 5.38 -16.11
C LEU A 152 -0.84 5.78 -17.16
N LYS A 153 -0.40 7.03 -17.16
CA LYS A 153 0.69 7.50 -18.03
C LYS A 153 2.01 6.81 -17.71
N TRP A 154 2.33 6.62 -16.43
CA TRP A 154 3.50 5.86 -15.99
C TRP A 154 3.45 4.41 -16.52
N GLU A 155 2.30 3.75 -16.37
CA GLU A 155 2.08 2.37 -16.86
C GLU A 155 2.15 2.26 -18.38
N ALA A 156 1.77 3.32 -19.10
CA ALA A 156 1.88 3.42 -20.55
C ALA A 156 3.30 3.79 -21.03
N GLY A 157 4.23 4.10 -20.13
CA GLY A 157 5.60 4.49 -20.47
C GLY A 157 5.72 5.92 -21.01
N ASP A 158 4.81 6.85 -20.64
CA ASP A 158 4.86 8.26 -21.03
C ASP A 158 6.21 8.87 -20.65
N GLU A 159 6.93 9.42 -21.63
CA GLU A 159 8.32 9.86 -21.46
C GLU A 159 8.49 10.94 -20.39
N GLU A 160 7.56 11.91 -20.31
CA GLU A 160 7.63 13.01 -19.35
C GLU A 160 7.39 12.49 -17.93
N VAL A 161 6.39 11.63 -17.75
CA VAL A 161 6.07 11.02 -16.45
C VAL A 161 7.20 10.09 -16.00
N MET A 162 7.77 9.31 -16.92
CA MET A 162 8.90 8.43 -16.61
C MET A 162 10.17 9.21 -16.26
N ALA A 163 10.42 10.34 -16.91
CA ALA A 163 11.55 11.21 -16.57
C ALA A 163 11.40 11.81 -15.16
N LEU A 164 10.21 12.32 -14.83
CA LEU A 164 9.89 12.83 -13.50
C LEU A 164 10.00 11.75 -12.43
N TRP A 165 9.44 10.58 -12.70
CA TRP A 165 9.50 9.43 -11.81
C TRP A 165 10.95 9.01 -11.52
N LYS A 166 11.82 8.91 -12.54
CA LYS A 166 13.24 8.60 -12.38
C LYS A 166 13.96 9.65 -11.55
N GLN A 167 13.67 10.92 -11.80
CA GLN A 167 14.28 12.02 -11.05
C GLN A 167 13.91 11.97 -9.57
N MET A 168 12.63 11.89 -9.26
CA MET A 168 12.18 11.94 -7.85
C MET A 168 12.53 10.66 -7.08
N ASN A 169 12.41 9.48 -7.69
CA ASN A 169 12.88 8.26 -7.04
C ASN A 169 14.41 8.22 -6.91
N GLY A 170 15.16 8.80 -7.85
CA GLY A 170 16.61 8.99 -7.70
C GLY A 170 16.94 9.73 -6.40
N TRP A 171 16.23 10.81 -6.08
CA TRP A 171 16.40 11.52 -4.83
C TRP A 171 16.05 10.68 -3.59
N VAL A 172 15.01 9.83 -3.70
CA VAL A 172 14.64 8.91 -2.61
C VAL A 172 15.75 7.88 -2.39
N TYR A 173 16.29 7.30 -3.46
CA TYR A 173 17.35 6.28 -3.38
C TYR A 173 18.64 6.86 -2.77
N GLU A 174 19.05 8.06 -3.17
CA GLU A 174 20.18 8.77 -2.54
C GLU A 174 19.96 8.97 -1.04
N GLY A 175 18.76 9.36 -0.64
CA GLY A 175 18.41 9.55 0.76
C GLY A 175 18.39 8.24 1.57
N PHE A 176 17.94 7.14 0.97
CA PHE A 176 17.98 5.80 1.57
C PHE A 176 19.42 5.33 1.74
N GLU A 177 20.26 5.48 0.71
CA GLU A 177 21.68 5.09 0.78
C GLU A 177 22.39 5.81 1.92
N ALA A 178 22.22 7.13 2.05
CA ALA A 178 22.79 7.90 3.14
C ALA A 178 22.31 7.41 4.52
N THR A 179 21.04 6.98 4.64
CA THR A 179 20.49 6.42 5.87
C THR A 179 21.10 5.04 6.18
N TYR A 180 21.18 4.17 5.17
CA TYR A 180 21.76 2.83 5.33
C TYR A 180 23.23 2.90 5.72
N GLU A 181 23.99 3.83 5.12
CA GLU A 181 25.39 4.07 5.49
C GLU A 181 25.53 4.50 6.95
N GLN A 182 24.72 5.46 7.43
CA GLN A 182 24.72 5.89 8.82
C GLN A 182 24.39 4.78 9.80
N LEU A 183 23.46 3.88 9.42
CA LEU A 183 23.04 2.74 10.24
C LEU A 183 23.99 1.54 10.14
N GLY A 184 24.98 1.58 9.26
CA GLY A 184 25.84 0.43 8.97
C GLY A 184 25.09 -0.75 8.35
N VAL A 185 23.99 -0.47 7.65
CA VAL A 185 23.15 -1.49 6.99
C VAL A 185 23.57 -1.61 5.53
N LYS A 186 23.75 -2.85 5.09
CA LYS A 186 24.03 -3.17 3.67
C LYS A 186 23.10 -4.27 3.21
N PHE A 187 22.66 -4.18 1.96
CA PHE A 187 21.89 -5.20 1.28
C PHE A 187 22.70 -5.81 0.14
N ASP A 188 22.56 -7.11 -0.06
CA ASP A 188 23.21 -7.82 -1.16
C ASP A 188 22.45 -7.59 -2.47
N LYS A 189 21.12 -7.37 -2.39
CA LYS A 189 20.27 -7.00 -3.52
C LYS A 189 19.09 -6.13 -3.09
N LEU A 190 18.79 -5.13 -3.90
CA LEU A 190 17.55 -4.35 -3.82
C LEU A 190 16.58 -4.80 -4.92
N TYR A 191 15.35 -5.08 -4.54
CA TYR A 191 14.25 -5.32 -5.47
C TYR A 191 13.39 -4.06 -5.53
N TYR A 192 13.01 -3.65 -6.72
CA TYR A 192 12.18 -2.47 -6.93
C TYR A 192 10.78 -2.90 -7.37
N GLU A 193 9.75 -2.37 -6.74
CA GLU A 193 8.37 -2.72 -7.05
C GLU A 193 8.05 -2.42 -8.53
N SER A 194 8.64 -1.37 -9.11
CA SER A 194 8.55 -1.04 -10.54
C SER A 194 9.01 -2.17 -11.47
N ASN A 195 9.88 -3.07 -11.00
CA ASN A 195 10.32 -4.25 -11.76
C ASN A 195 9.55 -5.52 -11.37
N THR A 196 9.12 -5.62 -10.11
CA THR A 196 8.53 -6.85 -9.57
C THR A 196 7.01 -6.91 -9.69
N TYR A 197 6.33 -5.79 -9.96
CA TYR A 197 4.85 -5.74 -9.98
C TYR A 197 4.20 -6.63 -11.04
N LEU A 198 4.94 -7.00 -12.08
CA LEU A 198 4.48 -7.95 -13.12
C LEU A 198 4.82 -9.40 -12.79
N LEU A 199 5.68 -9.63 -11.79
CA LEU A 199 6.04 -10.97 -11.36
C LEU A 199 4.82 -11.67 -10.72
N GLY A 200 4.82 -12.98 -10.77
CA GLY A 200 3.77 -13.81 -10.18
C GLY A 200 2.62 -14.14 -11.13
N LYS A 201 2.49 -13.49 -12.30
CA LYS A 201 1.46 -13.88 -13.27
C LYS A 201 1.67 -15.30 -13.79
N ASP A 202 2.91 -15.71 -14.01
CA ASP A 202 3.23 -17.07 -14.42
C ASP A 202 2.88 -18.09 -13.33
N ALA A 203 3.12 -17.74 -12.05
CA ALA A 203 2.70 -18.55 -10.92
C ALA A 203 1.18 -18.69 -10.82
N ILE A 204 0.43 -17.64 -11.16
CA ILE A 204 -1.04 -17.70 -11.23
C ILE A 204 -1.49 -18.65 -12.32
N GLN A 205 -0.89 -18.57 -13.50
CA GLN A 205 -1.19 -19.47 -14.61
C GLN A 205 -0.91 -20.93 -14.24
N GLN A 206 0.25 -21.21 -13.68
CA GLN A 206 0.61 -22.53 -13.18
C GLN A 206 -0.37 -23.03 -12.10
N GLY A 207 -0.77 -22.16 -11.18
CA GLY A 207 -1.72 -22.49 -10.13
C GLY A 207 -3.11 -22.80 -10.64
N LEU A 208 -3.56 -22.14 -11.72
CA LEU A 208 -4.80 -22.47 -12.42
C LEU A 208 -4.74 -23.85 -13.10
N GLU A 209 -3.64 -24.14 -13.79
CA GLU A 209 -3.43 -25.43 -14.47
C GLU A 209 -3.38 -26.61 -13.47
N THR A 210 -2.84 -26.39 -12.28
CA THR A 210 -2.76 -27.39 -11.23
C THR A 210 -3.97 -27.45 -10.29
N GLY A 211 -4.95 -26.54 -10.48
CA GLY A 211 -6.15 -26.47 -9.65
C GLY A 211 -5.94 -25.89 -8.25
N ILE A 212 -4.80 -25.27 -7.98
CA ILE A 212 -4.51 -24.55 -6.72
C ILE A 212 -5.29 -23.24 -6.68
N PHE A 213 -5.37 -22.56 -7.82
CA PHE A 213 -6.22 -21.39 -8.02
C PHE A 213 -7.46 -21.74 -8.84
N TYR A 214 -8.49 -20.94 -8.69
CA TYR A 214 -9.74 -21.07 -9.47
C TYR A 214 -10.22 -19.72 -9.96
N GLU A 215 -10.81 -19.71 -11.13
CA GLU A 215 -11.40 -18.53 -11.73
C GLU A 215 -12.90 -18.46 -11.41
N LYS A 216 -13.38 -17.25 -11.09
CA LYS A 216 -14.81 -16.96 -10.93
C LYS A 216 -15.43 -16.52 -12.26
N GLU A 217 -16.77 -16.49 -12.30
CA GLU A 217 -17.54 -16.08 -13.48
C GLU A 217 -17.21 -14.66 -13.98
N ASP A 218 -16.71 -13.78 -13.09
CA ASP A 218 -16.30 -12.42 -13.44
C ASP A 218 -14.86 -12.33 -13.99
N GLY A 219 -14.16 -13.47 -14.14
CA GLY A 219 -12.78 -13.56 -14.60
C GLY A 219 -11.74 -13.29 -13.52
N SER A 220 -12.14 -13.06 -12.27
CA SER A 220 -11.20 -12.91 -11.16
C SER A 220 -10.68 -14.27 -10.69
N VAL A 221 -9.38 -14.33 -10.31
CA VAL A 221 -8.72 -15.56 -9.85
C VAL A 221 -8.52 -15.53 -8.34
N TRP A 222 -8.84 -16.64 -7.71
CA TRP A 222 -8.87 -16.80 -6.26
C TRP A 222 -8.15 -18.07 -5.81
N ILE A 223 -7.74 -18.08 -4.54
CA ILE A 223 -7.31 -19.28 -3.82
C ILE A 223 -8.22 -19.51 -2.62
N ASP A 224 -8.60 -20.75 -2.37
CA ASP A 224 -9.31 -21.18 -1.17
C ASP A 224 -8.29 -21.69 -0.14
N LEU A 225 -8.21 -21.02 1.00
CA LEU A 225 -7.32 -21.35 2.11
C LEU A 225 -8.09 -21.72 3.38
N THR A 226 -9.37 -22.03 3.26
CA THR A 226 -10.27 -22.26 4.42
C THR A 226 -9.90 -23.51 5.23
N ASP A 227 -9.33 -24.53 4.60
CA ASP A 227 -8.77 -25.73 5.27
C ASP A 227 -7.57 -25.39 6.17
N ALA A 228 -6.81 -24.34 5.82
CA ALA A 228 -5.74 -23.78 6.65
C ALA A 228 -6.24 -22.72 7.66
N LYS A 229 -7.55 -22.57 7.84
CA LYS A 229 -8.21 -21.57 8.70
C LYS A 229 -7.91 -20.12 8.27
N LEU A 230 -7.65 -19.92 7.01
CA LEU A 230 -7.53 -18.62 6.36
C LEU A 230 -8.74 -18.41 5.44
N ASP A 231 -8.88 -17.21 4.85
CA ASP A 231 -10.00 -16.88 3.96
C ASP A 231 -9.71 -17.26 2.51
N HIS A 232 -10.76 -17.22 1.67
CA HIS A 232 -10.55 -17.11 0.22
C HIS A 232 -9.83 -15.80 -0.09
N LYS A 233 -8.78 -15.86 -0.92
CA LYS A 233 -8.02 -14.68 -1.32
C LYS A 233 -8.04 -14.46 -2.82
N LEU A 234 -8.28 -13.21 -3.18
CA LEU A 234 -8.12 -12.74 -4.55
C LEU A 234 -6.63 -12.69 -4.88
N VAL A 235 -6.24 -13.33 -6.00
CA VAL A 235 -4.87 -13.31 -6.51
C VAL A 235 -4.76 -12.56 -7.84
N LEU A 236 -5.86 -12.45 -8.60
CA LEU A 236 -5.91 -11.63 -9.82
C LEU A 236 -7.30 -11.01 -9.97
N ARG A 237 -7.37 -9.72 -10.30
CA ARG A 237 -8.65 -9.06 -10.56
C ARG A 237 -9.24 -9.47 -11.90
N SER A 238 -10.54 -9.26 -12.08
CA SER A 238 -11.29 -9.54 -13.31
C SER A 238 -10.75 -8.84 -14.56
N ASP A 239 -10.07 -7.71 -14.39
CA ASP A 239 -9.38 -6.98 -15.46
C ASP A 239 -7.95 -7.50 -15.74
N GLY A 240 -7.53 -8.59 -15.11
CA GLY A 240 -6.19 -9.18 -15.23
C GLY A 240 -5.10 -8.45 -14.47
N THR A 241 -5.44 -7.45 -13.64
CA THR A 241 -4.45 -6.76 -12.82
C THR A 241 -4.10 -7.53 -11.55
N SER A 242 -2.80 -7.53 -11.22
CA SER A 242 -2.27 -8.19 -10.04
C SER A 242 -2.69 -7.46 -8.75
N VAL A 243 -2.78 -8.21 -7.66
CA VAL A 243 -2.90 -7.69 -6.29
C VAL A 243 -1.58 -7.88 -5.55
N TYR A 244 -1.43 -7.33 -4.35
CA TYR A 244 -0.17 -7.40 -3.60
C TYR A 244 0.34 -8.84 -3.42
N ILE A 245 -0.52 -9.79 -3.07
CA ILE A 245 -0.13 -11.19 -2.87
C ILE A 245 0.50 -11.81 -4.13
N THR A 246 0.01 -11.45 -5.33
CA THR A 246 0.57 -11.93 -6.60
C THR A 246 2.00 -11.44 -6.81
N GLN A 247 2.23 -10.18 -6.48
CA GLN A 247 3.56 -9.57 -6.57
C GLN A 247 4.53 -10.23 -5.57
N ASP A 248 4.06 -10.51 -4.36
CA ASP A 248 4.86 -11.16 -3.32
C ASP A 248 5.21 -12.59 -3.66
N ILE A 249 4.30 -13.35 -4.29
CA ILE A 249 4.58 -14.69 -4.83
C ILE A 249 5.71 -14.60 -5.85
N GLY A 250 5.59 -13.73 -6.85
CA GLY A 250 6.62 -13.56 -7.87
C GLY A 250 7.95 -13.06 -7.32
N THR A 251 7.91 -12.16 -6.33
CA THR A 251 9.13 -11.67 -5.67
C THR A 251 9.81 -12.77 -4.85
N ALA A 252 9.06 -13.66 -4.22
CA ALA A 252 9.61 -14.80 -3.50
C ALA A 252 10.31 -15.78 -4.47
N GLN A 253 9.67 -16.08 -5.60
CA GLN A 253 10.25 -16.91 -6.66
C GLN A 253 11.53 -16.28 -7.23
N GLU A 254 11.54 -14.98 -7.49
CA GLU A 254 12.73 -14.28 -7.99
C GLU A 254 13.89 -14.34 -6.97
N ARG A 255 13.61 -14.17 -5.67
CA ARG A 255 14.61 -14.30 -4.59
C ARG A 255 15.20 -15.71 -4.53
N TYR A 256 14.36 -16.73 -4.66
CA TYR A 256 14.85 -18.10 -4.71
C TYR A 256 15.73 -18.34 -5.94
N LYS A 257 15.33 -17.86 -7.09
CA LYS A 257 16.12 -17.94 -8.33
C LYS A 257 17.49 -17.26 -8.20
N ASP A 258 17.52 -16.11 -7.51
CA ASP A 258 18.75 -15.34 -7.34
C ASP A 258 19.75 -16.00 -6.36
N PHE A 259 19.25 -16.61 -5.30
CA PHE A 259 20.07 -17.03 -4.16
C PHE A 259 19.99 -18.52 -3.83
N GLY A 260 19.01 -19.25 -4.33
CA GLY A 260 18.85 -20.69 -4.05
C GLY A 260 18.71 -21.00 -2.55
N VAL A 261 18.02 -20.15 -1.80
CA VAL A 261 17.94 -20.23 -0.34
C VAL A 261 17.08 -21.38 0.15
N ASP A 262 17.48 -22.03 1.24
CA ASP A 262 16.69 -23.07 1.92
C ASP A 262 15.57 -22.48 2.78
N LYS A 263 15.69 -21.19 3.15
CA LYS A 263 14.75 -20.51 4.03
C LYS A 263 14.69 -19.00 3.75
N MET A 264 13.50 -18.46 3.64
CA MET A 264 13.26 -17.02 3.60
C MET A 264 12.75 -16.51 4.94
N VAL A 265 13.32 -15.41 5.42
CA VAL A 265 12.90 -14.74 6.66
C VAL A 265 12.44 -13.33 6.32
N TYR A 266 11.18 -13.03 6.61
CA TYR A 266 10.59 -11.71 6.41
C TYR A 266 10.55 -10.96 7.73
N VAL A 267 11.18 -9.79 7.77
CA VAL A 267 11.18 -8.90 8.94
C VAL A 267 10.19 -7.78 8.67
N VAL A 268 9.02 -7.88 9.27
CA VAL A 268 7.86 -7.00 9.02
C VAL A 268 7.21 -6.61 10.35
N ALA A 269 6.31 -5.61 10.31
CA ALA A 269 5.48 -5.27 11.47
C ALA A 269 4.33 -6.28 11.63
N ASP A 270 3.79 -6.39 12.84
CA ASP A 270 2.76 -7.37 13.22
C ASP A 270 1.44 -7.22 12.45
N GLU A 271 1.13 -6.03 11.95
CA GLU A 271 -0.02 -5.81 11.06
C GLU A 271 0.05 -6.64 9.76
N GLN A 272 1.25 -7.07 9.37
CA GLN A 272 1.45 -7.88 8.17
C GLN A 272 1.33 -9.39 8.42
N ASP A 273 1.20 -9.85 9.68
CA ASP A 273 1.22 -11.26 10.04
C ASP A 273 0.21 -12.09 9.24
N TYR A 274 -1.04 -11.65 9.17
CA TYR A 274 -2.06 -12.34 8.40
C TYR A 274 -1.75 -12.41 6.89
N HIS A 275 -1.21 -11.34 6.32
CA HIS A 275 -0.80 -11.32 4.91
C HIS A 275 0.30 -12.36 4.64
N PHE A 276 1.30 -12.46 5.52
CA PHE A 276 2.38 -13.43 5.36
C PHE A 276 1.93 -14.87 5.64
N GLN A 277 0.97 -15.11 6.53
CA GLN A 277 0.35 -16.44 6.66
C GLN A 277 -0.30 -16.88 5.35
N VAL A 278 -1.02 -16.00 4.68
CA VAL A 278 -1.62 -16.25 3.36
C VAL A 278 -0.54 -16.50 2.31
N LEU A 279 0.52 -15.68 2.27
CA LEU A 279 1.62 -15.84 1.33
C LEU A 279 2.32 -17.18 1.50
N PHE A 280 2.70 -17.53 2.72
CA PHE A 280 3.43 -18.77 2.99
C PHE A 280 2.60 -20.02 2.66
N GLU A 281 1.31 -20.01 3.00
CA GLU A 281 0.43 -21.12 2.64
C GLU A 281 0.23 -21.22 1.13
N THR A 282 0.16 -20.09 0.43
CA THR A 282 0.07 -20.08 -1.04
C THR A 282 1.34 -20.63 -1.68
N LEU A 283 2.52 -20.19 -1.25
CA LEU A 283 3.81 -20.68 -1.75
C LEU A 283 3.97 -22.20 -1.49
N ARG A 284 3.58 -22.67 -0.29
CA ARG A 284 3.58 -24.09 0.05
C ARG A 284 2.71 -24.92 -0.91
N ARG A 285 1.52 -24.43 -1.27
CA ARG A 285 0.62 -25.12 -2.23
C ARG A 285 1.15 -25.11 -3.64
N LEU A 286 1.85 -24.06 -4.03
CA LEU A 286 2.54 -23.97 -5.32
C LEU A 286 3.76 -24.90 -5.40
N GLY A 287 4.15 -25.52 -4.28
CA GLY A 287 5.29 -26.45 -4.22
C GLY A 287 6.64 -25.76 -4.14
N GLU A 288 6.66 -24.51 -3.70
CA GLU A 288 7.91 -23.78 -3.53
C GLU A 288 8.76 -24.40 -2.40
N PRO A 289 10.09 -24.57 -2.60
CA PRO A 289 10.94 -25.35 -1.70
C PRO A 289 11.48 -24.61 -0.48
N TYR A 290 11.10 -23.33 -0.25
CA TYR A 290 11.67 -22.44 0.76
C TYR A 290 10.65 -21.92 1.79
#